data_a609809e65a500dfa3a83524b1a6edb1
#
_entry.id   a609809e65a500dfa3a83524b1a6edb1
#
_cell.length_a   1.000
_cell.length_b   1.000
_cell.length_c   1.000
_cell.angle_alpha   90.00
_cell.angle_beta   90.00
_cell.angle_gamma   90.00
#
_symmetry.space_group_name_H-M   'P 1'
#
loop_
_entity.id
_entity.type
_entity.pdbx_description
1 polymer ?
#
loop_
_entity_poly.entity_id
_entity_poly.type
_entity_poly.pdbx_seq_one_letter_code
_entity_poly.pdbx_strand_id
1 'polypeptide(L)'
;MFGYINHPSALRNALIPIDDPLSMSSSNLLFVPVRTDWRDSKSLLGYYNPLTGTYEWTPFLRFLLRAAHSYRAGDGLAWFVLLDEMNLARVEYYFADLLSVLEAGRDAGGWTREPLRLLYPDDAEGDLPPKELRLPPNLYVIGTVNVDETTHAFSPKVLDRAFTLELTEADFDRYPAVDGAPPVALDPAARQALLAAFTAGGRFVRIDKPAIAAYVADHPAVREQLRALNDLLRPYDLHFGYRVFDEIVTFLHHAGRHGLYSADAAFDAAVLMKVLPKFHGSRGRLEAPLKAVLAWCVDPVAPAEAAVADAFRELDTGDDVMQTLGNLEYRYPRTAARARRMVWALCTHGFAAFG
;
A
#
# COMPACT_ATOMS: atom_id res chain seq x y z
N MET A 1 10.49 3.89 -10.30
CA MET A 1 11.20 2.61 -10.13
C MET A 1 10.28 1.45 -9.73
N PHE A 2 8.99 1.65 -9.62
CA PHE A 2 8.00 0.60 -9.30
C PHE A 2 7.19 0.08 -10.51
N GLY A 3 7.54 0.49 -11.73
CA GLY A 3 6.82 0.11 -12.95
C GLY A 3 7.20 -1.24 -13.57
N TYR A 4 7.99 -2.09 -12.90
CA TYR A 4 8.47 -3.36 -13.46
C TYR A 4 8.28 -4.58 -12.55
N ILE A 5 7.28 -4.57 -11.66
CA ILE A 5 6.99 -5.75 -10.84
C ILE A 5 6.08 -6.75 -11.58
N ASN A 6 6.05 -6.74 -12.90
CA ASN A 6 5.31 -7.75 -13.66
C ASN A 6 6.06 -9.08 -13.85
N HIS A 7 7.23 -9.25 -13.25
CA HIS A 7 7.93 -10.54 -13.33
C HIS A 7 8.61 -10.89 -11.99
N PRO A 8 8.27 -12.02 -11.36
CA PRO A 8 8.92 -12.50 -10.13
C PRO A 8 10.45 -12.59 -10.23
N SER A 9 10.99 -12.79 -11.44
CA SER A 9 12.42 -12.85 -11.69
C SER A 9 13.14 -11.51 -11.51
N ALA A 10 12.50 -10.37 -11.76
CA ALA A 10 13.11 -9.05 -11.58
C ALA A 10 13.37 -8.74 -10.10
N LEU A 11 12.44 -9.13 -9.23
CA LEU A 11 12.63 -9.03 -7.77
C LEU A 11 13.68 -10.02 -7.26
N ARG A 12 13.73 -11.25 -7.80
CA ARG A 12 14.76 -12.24 -7.43
C ARG A 12 16.17 -11.76 -7.69
N ASN A 13 16.40 -11.02 -8.77
CA ASN A 13 17.72 -10.50 -9.12
C ASN A 13 18.13 -9.25 -8.32
N ALA A 14 17.17 -8.53 -7.74
CA ALA A 14 17.42 -7.38 -6.88
C ALA A 14 17.61 -7.76 -5.39
N LEU A 15 17.20 -8.98 -5.01
CA LEU A 15 17.22 -9.44 -3.63
C LEU A 15 18.51 -10.29 -3.40
N ILE A 16 19.15 -10.10 -2.26
CA ILE A 16 20.35 -10.85 -1.87
C ILE A 16 19.92 -12.28 -1.53
N PRO A 17 20.42 -13.32 -2.21
CA PRO A 17 20.20 -14.69 -1.80
C PRO A 17 20.76 -14.90 -0.40
N ILE A 18 20.01 -15.60 0.45
CA ILE A 18 20.45 -16.04 1.75
C ILE A 18 20.76 -17.53 1.61
N ASP A 19 22.02 -17.89 1.71
CA ASP A 19 22.45 -19.28 1.77
C ASP A 19 22.13 -19.82 3.18
N ASP A 20 20.96 -20.45 3.32
CA ASP A 20 20.55 -21.14 4.53
C ASP A 20 20.34 -22.64 4.22
N PRO A 21 21.17 -23.53 4.78
CA PRO A 21 21.08 -24.96 4.50
C PRO A 21 19.79 -25.63 4.98
N LEU A 22 18.98 -24.93 5.81
CA LEU A 22 17.68 -25.43 6.30
C LEU A 22 16.49 -24.92 5.48
N SER A 23 16.72 -24.15 4.42
CA SER A 23 15.64 -23.50 3.69
C SER A 23 15.26 -24.23 2.41
N MET A 24 13.98 -24.47 2.23
CA MET A 24 13.42 -24.88 0.93
C MET A 24 13.41 -23.72 -0.11
N SER A 25 13.83 -22.51 0.28
CA SER A 25 14.00 -21.33 -0.57
C SER A 25 15.02 -20.38 0.03
N SER A 26 16.12 -20.14 -0.67
CA SER A 26 17.17 -19.18 -0.30
C SER A 26 16.77 -17.69 -0.55
N SER A 27 15.51 -17.42 -0.80
CA SER A 27 15.00 -16.09 -1.19
C SER A 27 14.39 -15.34 -0.01
N ASN A 28 14.64 -14.03 0.08
CA ASN A 28 13.93 -13.09 0.94
C ASN A 28 12.62 -12.57 0.31
N LEU A 29 12.10 -13.25 -0.72
CA LEU A 29 10.80 -13.05 -1.34
C LEU A 29 9.99 -14.34 -1.23
N LEU A 30 8.79 -14.23 -0.65
CA LEU A 30 7.79 -15.29 -0.62
C LEU A 30 6.60 -14.89 -1.49
N PHE A 31 6.24 -15.74 -2.43
CA PHE A 31 5.01 -15.64 -3.23
C PHE A 31 3.94 -16.54 -2.60
N VAL A 32 2.77 -15.97 -2.32
CA VAL A 32 1.64 -16.64 -1.68
C VAL A 32 0.38 -16.39 -2.49
N PRO A 33 -0.10 -17.36 -3.30
CA PRO A 33 -1.38 -17.24 -3.98
C PRO A 33 -2.51 -17.36 -2.96
N VAL A 34 -3.38 -16.36 -2.91
CA VAL A 34 -4.57 -16.38 -2.06
C VAL A 34 -5.64 -17.26 -2.70
N ARG A 35 -6.40 -17.99 -1.89
CA ARG A 35 -7.43 -18.91 -2.37
C ARG A 35 -8.81 -18.48 -1.86
N THR A 36 -9.83 -18.77 -2.63
CA THR A 36 -11.22 -18.43 -2.32
C THR A 36 -11.77 -19.07 -1.04
N ASP A 37 -11.13 -20.18 -0.59
CA ASP A 37 -11.51 -20.91 0.61
C ASP A 37 -10.91 -20.35 1.92
N TRP A 38 -10.10 -19.30 1.85
CA TRP A 38 -9.50 -18.70 3.04
C TRP A 38 -10.52 -17.91 3.87
N ARG A 39 -10.74 -18.35 5.10
CA ARG A 39 -11.77 -17.79 5.98
C ARG A 39 -11.25 -17.27 7.32
N ASP A 40 -10.02 -17.64 7.67
CA ASP A 40 -9.38 -17.25 8.92
C ASP A 40 -7.85 -17.19 8.75
N SER A 41 -7.15 -16.76 9.79
CA SER A 41 -5.68 -16.61 9.79
C SER A 41 -4.91 -17.92 9.72
N LYS A 42 -5.56 -19.09 9.88
CA LYS A 42 -4.90 -20.40 9.81
C LYS A 42 -4.24 -20.64 8.45
N SER A 43 -4.82 -20.09 7.39
CA SER A 43 -4.26 -20.17 6.04
C SER A 43 -2.87 -19.53 5.92
N LEU A 44 -2.59 -18.52 6.73
CA LEU A 44 -1.28 -17.84 6.79
C LEU A 44 -0.42 -18.33 7.97
N LEU A 45 -1.01 -18.44 9.15
CA LEU A 45 -0.28 -18.67 10.38
C LEU A 45 -0.16 -20.16 10.73
N GLY A 46 -0.93 -21.03 10.07
CA GLY A 46 -1.04 -22.43 10.45
C GLY A 46 -1.92 -22.62 11.68
N TYR A 47 -1.95 -23.84 12.18
CA TYR A 47 -2.75 -24.20 13.36
C TYR A 47 -2.25 -25.50 14.00
N TYR A 48 -2.56 -25.68 15.28
CA TYR A 48 -2.32 -26.95 15.96
C TYR A 48 -3.45 -27.93 15.65
N ASN A 49 -3.09 -29.13 15.20
CA ASN A 49 -4.04 -30.20 14.95
C ASN A 49 -4.09 -31.13 16.17
N PRO A 50 -5.17 -31.12 16.97
CA PRO A 50 -5.26 -31.92 18.18
C PRO A 50 -5.39 -33.41 17.91
N LEU A 51 -5.74 -33.83 16.69
CA LEU A 51 -5.85 -35.26 16.34
C LEU A 51 -4.49 -35.88 16.07
N THR A 52 -3.56 -35.13 15.49
CA THR A 52 -2.19 -35.59 15.20
C THR A 52 -1.20 -35.15 16.26
N GLY A 53 -1.55 -34.21 17.13
CA GLY A 53 -0.63 -33.65 18.10
C GLY A 53 0.45 -32.76 17.48
N THR A 54 0.28 -32.31 16.24
CA THR A 54 1.29 -31.56 15.49
C THR A 54 0.81 -30.18 15.09
N TYR A 55 1.76 -29.25 14.90
CA TYR A 55 1.46 -27.94 14.35
C TYR A 55 1.59 -27.97 12.81
N GLU A 56 0.53 -27.57 12.14
CA GLU A 56 0.49 -27.47 10.68
C GLU A 56 1.14 -26.15 10.24
N TRP A 57 2.39 -26.24 9.84
CA TRP A 57 3.20 -25.12 9.43
C TRP A 57 2.83 -24.60 8.04
N THR A 58 2.78 -23.27 7.88
CA THR A 58 2.64 -22.63 6.58
C THR A 58 3.97 -22.04 6.09
N PRO A 59 4.14 -21.88 4.77
CA PRO A 59 5.28 -21.16 4.21
C PRO A 59 5.39 -19.72 4.74
N PHE A 60 4.25 -19.04 4.95
CA PHE A 60 4.21 -17.68 5.48
C PHE A 60 4.74 -17.62 6.91
N LEU A 61 4.32 -18.50 7.80
CA LEU A 61 4.80 -18.50 9.19
C LEU A 61 6.31 -18.76 9.27
N ARG A 62 6.80 -19.75 8.51
CA ARG A 62 8.26 -20.03 8.43
C ARG A 62 9.04 -18.82 7.90
N PHE A 63 8.52 -18.17 6.87
CA PHE A 63 9.12 -16.97 6.30
C PHE A 63 9.14 -15.81 7.29
N LEU A 64 8.06 -15.60 8.03
CA LEU A 64 7.96 -14.57 9.06
C LEU A 64 9.00 -14.78 10.18
N LEU A 65 9.20 -16.02 10.64
CA LEU A 65 10.23 -16.34 11.63
C LEU A 65 11.64 -16.09 11.11
N ARG A 66 11.90 -16.38 9.84
CA ARG A 66 13.20 -16.08 9.19
C ARG A 66 13.43 -14.57 9.09
N ALA A 67 12.42 -13.79 8.68
CA ALA A 67 12.51 -12.33 8.68
C ALA A 67 12.79 -11.77 10.07
N ALA A 68 12.14 -12.31 11.09
CA ALA A 68 12.39 -11.93 12.49
C ALA A 68 13.79 -12.29 12.98
N HIS A 69 14.31 -13.44 12.56
CA HIS A 69 15.69 -13.86 12.85
C HIS A 69 16.70 -12.95 12.16
N SER A 70 16.54 -12.69 10.86
CA SER A 70 17.35 -11.78 10.04
C SER A 70 17.45 -10.38 10.68
N TYR A 71 16.32 -9.84 11.12
CA TYR A 71 16.31 -8.54 11.77
C TYR A 71 17.10 -8.54 13.11
N ARG A 72 16.97 -9.61 13.92
CA ARG A 72 17.73 -9.74 15.16
C ARG A 72 19.23 -9.89 14.92
N ALA A 73 19.60 -10.58 13.84
CA ALA A 73 20.98 -10.74 13.42
C ALA A 73 21.61 -9.45 12.88
N GLY A 74 20.78 -8.45 12.52
CA GLY A 74 21.27 -7.15 12.04
C GLY A 74 21.86 -7.19 10.64
N ASP A 75 21.44 -8.15 9.80
CA ASP A 75 21.94 -8.33 8.43
C ASP A 75 21.48 -7.23 7.45
N GLY A 76 20.51 -6.38 7.87
CA GLY A 76 20.00 -5.27 7.09
C GLY A 76 19.13 -5.67 5.90
N LEU A 77 18.72 -6.93 5.80
CA LEU A 77 17.94 -7.44 4.67
C LEU A 77 16.45 -7.10 4.82
N ALA A 78 15.84 -6.66 3.72
CA ALA A 78 14.40 -6.53 3.59
C ALA A 78 13.78 -7.86 3.13
N TRP A 79 12.64 -8.21 3.71
CA TRP A 79 11.90 -9.44 3.44
C TRP A 79 10.54 -9.10 2.86
N PHE A 80 10.17 -9.71 1.74
CA PHE A 80 8.97 -9.39 0.98
C PHE A 80 8.03 -10.58 0.92
N VAL A 81 6.78 -10.36 1.27
CA VAL A 81 5.68 -11.28 1.01
C VAL A 81 4.81 -10.68 -0.07
N LEU A 82 4.59 -11.42 -1.14
CA LEU A 82 3.66 -11.07 -2.21
C LEU A 82 2.43 -11.97 -2.06
N LEU A 83 1.31 -11.38 -1.62
CA LEU A 83 0.01 -12.02 -1.61
C LEU A 83 -0.63 -11.79 -2.97
N ASP A 84 -0.70 -12.83 -3.79
CA ASP A 84 -1.26 -12.73 -5.13
C ASP A 84 -2.77 -12.90 -5.08
N GLU A 85 -3.46 -12.03 -5.83
CA GLU A 85 -4.92 -11.93 -5.81
C GLU A 85 -5.48 -11.78 -4.38
N MET A 86 -4.91 -10.83 -3.63
CA MET A 86 -5.21 -10.66 -2.21
C MET A 86 -6.70 -10.53 -1.89
N ASN A 87 -7.50 -9.99 -2.81
CA ASN A 87 -8.94 -9.78 -2.66
C ASN A 87 -9.81 -10.96 -3.17
N LEU A 88 -9.22 -12.07 -3.57
CA LEU A 88 -9.95 -13.29 -3.96
C LEU A 88 -10.69 -13.92 -2.77
N ALA A 89 -10.18 -13.71 -1.57
CA ALA A 89 -10.87 -13.98 -0.30
C ALA A 89 -11.01 -12.68 0.52
N ARG A 90 -11.89 -12.67 1.52
CA ARG A 90 -12.06 -11.49 2.38
C ARG A 90 -10.84 -11.28 3.25
N VAL A 91 -10.07 -10.24 2.95
CA VAL A 91 -8.83 -9.89 3.64
C VAL A 91 -9.05 -9.70 5.14
N GLU A 92 -10.18 -9.12 5.53
CA GLU A 92 -10.54 -8.87 6.92
C GLU A 92 -10.66 -10.16 7.75
N TYR A 93 -10.78 -11.32 7.10
CA TYR A 93 -10.89 -12.61 7.79
C TYR A 93 -9.54 -13.29 7.90
N TYR A 94 -8.89 -13.57 6.77
CA TYR A 94 -7.65 -14.34 6.80
C TYR A 94 -6.43 -13.51 7.25
N PHE A 95 -6.51 -12.19 7.12
CA PHE A 95 -5.45 -11.26 7.51
C PHE A 95 -5.76 -10.50 8.82
N ALA A 96 -6.85 -10.85 9.52
CA ALA A 96 -7.36 -10.17 10.70
C ALA A 96 -6.31 -9.98 11.81
N ASP A 97 -5.60 -11.05 12.16
CA ASP A 97 -4.61 -11.02 13.24
C ASP A 97 -3.43 -10.11 12.90
N LEU A 98 -2.98 -10.13 11.64
CA LEU A 98 -1.92 -9.23 11.17
C LEU A 98 -2.38 -7.77 11.15
N LEU A 99 -3.61 -7.49 10.69
CA LEU A 99 -4.19 -6.14 10.74
C LEU A 99 -4.27 -5.62 12.18
N SER A 100 -4.67 -6.47 13.13
CA SER A 100 -4.79 -6.11 14.54
C SER A 100 -3.45 -5.72 15.13
N VAL A 101 -2.40 -6.54 14.95
CA VAL A 101 -1.07 -6.22 15.50
C VAL A 101 -0.41 -5.02 14.84
N LEU A 102 -0.68 -4.80 13.54
CA LEU A 102 -0.23 -3.61 12.82
C LEU A 102 -0.95 -2.35 13.32
N GLU A 103 -2.21 -2.48 13.78
CA GLU A 103 -2.98 -1.38 14.36
C GLU A 103 -2.42 -0.91 15.71
N ALA A 104 -1.96 -1.82 16.53
CA ALA A 104 -1.35 -1.52 17.83
C ALA A 104 -0.06 -0.67 17.71
N GLY A 105 0.48 -0.55 16.50
CA GLY A 105 1.66 0.24 16.20
C GLY A 105 2.96 -0.50 16.52
N ARG A 106 4.08 0.24 16.48
CA ARG A 106 5.43 -0.31 16.66
C ARG A 106 6.13 0.34 17.84
N ASP A 107 7.04 -0.41 18.45
CA ASP A 107 7.94 0.09 19.51
C ASP A 107 9.17 0.82 18.92
N ALA A 108 10.06 1.32 19.78
CA ALA A 108 11.28 2.01 19.37
C ALA A 108 12.24 1.11 18.55
N GLY A 109 12.19 -0.20 18.75
CA GLY A 109 12.93 -1.19 17.96
C GLY A 109 12.30 -1.49 16.61
N GLY A 110 11.11 -0.97 16.32
CA GLY A 110 10.37 -1.22 15.08
C GLY A 110 9.54 -2.50 15.09
N TRP A 111 9.55 -3.28 16.16
CA TRP A 111 8.68 -4.43 16.33
C TRP A 111 7.25 -4.00 16.59
N THR A 112 6.26 -4.80 16.16
CA THR A 112 4.88 -4.55 16.57
C THR A 112 4.76 -4.61 18.10
N ARG A 113 3.96 -3.71 18.69
CA ARG A 113 3.78 -3.66 20.14
C ARG A 113 3.09 -4.90 20.66
N GLU A 114 2.03 -5.29 19.97
CA GLU A 114 1.29 -6.51 20.25
C GLU A 114 1.84 -7.67 19.43
N PRO A 115 1.94 -8.90 20.01
CA PRO A 115 2.32 -10.09 19.29
C PRO A 115 1.14 -10.75 18.58
N LEU A 116 1.43 -11.44 17.51
CA LEU A 116 0.56 -12.52 17.01
C LEU A 116 0.57 -13.65 18.04
N ARG A 117 -0.60 -14.19 18.37
CA ARG A 117 -0.75 -15.30 19.31
C ARG A 117 -1.10 -16.57 18.56
N LEU A 118 -0.21 -17.56 18.65
CA LEU A 118 -0.41 -18.88 18.07
C LEU A 118 -0.94 -19.83 19.15
N LEU A 119 -2.14 -20.38 18.91
CA LEU A 119 -2.87 -21.13 19.93
C LEU A 119 -2.59 -22.62 19.82
N TYR A 120 -2.03 -23.19 20.87
CA TYR A 120 -1.88 -24.61 21.08
C TYR A 120 -1.73 -24.94 22.58
N PRO A 121 -2.00 -26.19 23.03
CA PRO A 121 -1.92 -26.57 24.45
C PRO A 121 -0.52 -26.33 25.05
N ASP A 122 -0.47 -26.06 26.35
CA ASP A 122 0.82 -25.81 27.04
C ASP A 122 1.70 -27.05 27.14
N ASP A 123 1.07 -28.20 27.15
CA ASP A 123 1.70 -29.53 27.16
C ASP A 123 1.96 -30.14 25.78
N ALA A 124 1.72 -29.35 24.70
CA ALA A 124 2.02 -29.80 23.35
C ALA A 124 3.53 -29.93 23.15
N GLU A 125 3.93 -31.03 22.55
CA GLU A 125 5.35 -31.37 22.26
C GLU A 125 5.60 -31.37 20.75
N GLY A 126 6.89 -31.33 20.36
CA GLY A 126 7.33 -31.43 18.97
C GLY A 126 7.79 -30.11 18.34
N ASP A 127 7.73 -30.06 17.00
CA ASP A 127 8.11 -28.85 16.22
C ASP A 127 6.99 -27.79 16.30
N LEU A 128 7.07 -26.93 17.31
CA LEU A 128 6.08 -25.91 17.58
C LEU A 128 6.65 -24.51 17.34
N PRO A 129 5.87 -23.59 16.74
CA PRO A 129 6.27 -22.19 16.66
C PRO A 129 6.22 -21.53 18.04
N PRO A 130 6.88 -20.36 18.24
CA PRO A 130 6.69 -19.60 19.47
C PRO A 130 5.24 -19.17 19.61
N LYS A 131 4.68 -19.26 20.85
CA LYS A 131 3.28 -18.87 21.13
C LYS A 131 2.99 -17.39 20.83
N GLU A 132 4.00 -16.54 20.97
CA GLU A 132 3.91 -15.11 20.68
C GLU A 132 4.99 -14.71 19.67
N LEU A 133 4.57 -14.02 18.61
CA LEU A 133 5.44 -13.59 17.53
C LEU A 133 5.15 -12.14 17.15
N ARG A 134 6.12 -11.25 17.32
CA ARG A 134 6.04 -9.86 16.86
C ARG A 134 6.49 -9.74 15.41
N LEU A 135 5.81 -8.89 14.64
CA LEU A 135 6.22 -8.61 13.27
C LEU A 135 7.45 -7.70 13.26
N PRO A 136 8.52 -8.12 12.57
CA PRO A 136 9.74 -7.33 12.48
C PRO A 136 9.56 -6.15 11.51
N PRO A 137 10.38 -5.08 11.61
CA PRO A 137 10.26 -3.92 10.73
C PRO A 137 10.82 -4.16 9.32
N ASN A 138 11.59 -5.21 9.11
CA ASN A 138 12.16 -5.58 7.81
C ASN A 138 11.19 -6.40 6.94
N LEU A 139 9.98 -6.70 7.43
CA LEU A 139 8.95 -7.42 6.67
C LEU A 139 8.05 -6.45 5.92
N TYR A 140 7.95 -6.63 4.61
CA TYR A 140 7.08 -5.89 3.71
C TYR A 140 6.04 -6.82 3.11
N VAL A 141 4.78 -6.45 3.20
CA VAL A 141 3.67 -7.17 2.59
C VAL A 141 3.16 -6.39 1.40
N ILE A 142 3.09 -7.05 0.26
CA ILE A 142 2.58 -6.51 -1.00
C ILE A 142 1.41 -7.40 -1.40
N GLY A 143 0.27 -6.81 -1.74
CA GLY A 143 -0.87 -7.53 -2.29
C GLY A 143 -1.12 -7.11 -3.73
N THR A 144 -1.28 -8.06 -4.64
CA THR A 144 -1.86 -7.79 -5.95
C THR A 144 -3.38 -7.89 -5.87
N VAL A 145 -4.06 -7.08 -6.65
CA VAL A 145 -5.52 -6.98 -6.64
C VAL A 145 -6.00 -6.87 -8.07
N ASN A 146 -6.94 -7.72 -8.44
CA ASN A 146 -7.75 -7.54 -9.62
C ASN A 146 -9.12 -7.03 -9.19
N VAL A 147 -9.59 -5.94 -9.81
CA VAL A 147 -10.92 -5.40 -9.52
C VAL A 147 -11.85 -5.88 -10.60
N ASP A 148 -12.56 -6.95 -10.30
CA ASP A 148 -13.58 -7.53 -11.15
C ASP A 148 -14.85 -7.85 -10.32
N GLU A 149 -15.90 -8.32 -10.98
CA GLU A 149 -17.20 -8.60 -10.35
C GLU A 149 -17.15 -9.78 -9.36
N THR A 150 -16.10 -10.59 -9.38
CA THR A 150 -15.96 -11.81 -8.58
C THR A 150 -15.14 -11.62 -7.33
N THR A 151 -14.47 -10.48 -7.20
CA THR A 151 -13.53 -10.17 -6.12
C THR A 151 -14.17 -9.33 -5.01
N HIS A 152 -13.55 -9.36 -3.82
CA HIS A 152 -14.02 -8.61 -2.66
C HIS A 152 -13.42 -7.20 -2.61
N ALA A 153 -14.27 -6.19 -2.38
CA ALA A 153 -13.78 -4.84 -2.10
C ALA A 153 -13.07 -4.79 -0.74
N PHE A 154 -11.99 -4.01 -0.64
CA PHE A 154 -11.31 -3.80 0.62
C PHE A 154 -12.10 -2.88 1.56
N SER A 155 -12.10 -3.23 2.84
CA SER A 155 -12.61 -2.34 3.87
C SER A 155 -11.65 -1.16 4.12
N PRO A 156 -12.16 -0.06 4.68
CA PRO A 156 -11.31 1.05 5.13
C PRO A 156 -10.19 0.63 6.08
N LYS A 157 -10.38 -0.45 6.86
CA LYS A 157 -9.35 -0.97 7.77
C LYS A 157 -8.09 -1.44 7.06
N VAL A 158 -8.23 -2.00 5.86
CA VAL A 158 -7.10 -2.43 5.01
C VAL A 158 -6.48 -1.22 4.32
N LEU A 159 -7.31 -0.39 3.66
CA LEU A 159 -6.87 0.75 2.86
C LEU A 159 -6.15 1.82 3.70
N ASP A 160 -6.57 2.03 4.94
CA ASP A 160 -5.89 2.96 5.87
C ASP A 160 -4.44 2.56 6.17
N ARG A 161 -4.07 1.30 5.93
CA ARG A 161 -2.73 0.75 6.22
C ARG A 161 -1.89 0.50 4.99
N ALA A 162 -2.47 0.65 3.80
CA ALA A 162 -1.80 0.39 2.53
C ALA A 162 -1.55 1.69 1.76
N PHE A 163 -0.50 1.71 0.94
CA PHE A 163 -0.37 2.58 -0.21
C PHE A 163 -0.83 1.82 -1.42
N THR A 164 -1.83 2.33 -2.13
CA THR A 164 -2.40 1.65 -3.30
C THR A 164 -1.77 2.20 -4.57
N LEU A 165 -1.17 1.32 -5.35
CA LEU A 165 -0.59 1.64 -6.66
C LEU A 165 -1.48 1.05 -7.74
N GLU A 166 -1.95 1.90 -8.63
CA GLU A 166 -2.75 1.50 -9.78
C GLU A 166 -1.84 1.36 -11.01
N LEU A 167 -1.93 0.22 -11.70
CA LEU A 167 -1.18 -0.11 -12.90
C LEU A 167 -2.17 -0.19 -14.07
N THR A 168 -2.47 0.94 -14.68
CA THR A 168 -3.51 1.05 -15.73
C THR A 168 -2.94 1.32 -17.12
N GLU A 169 -1.67 1.67 -17.22
CA GLU A 169 -1.05 2.03 -18.49
C GLU A 169 -0.26 0.86 -19.06
N ALA A 170 -0.69 0.35 -20.21
CA ALA A 170 0.07 -0.60 -21.01
C ALA A 170 0.81 0.16 -22.12
N ASP A 171 2.14 0.11 -22.11
CA ASP A 171 2.97 0.69 -23.15
C ASP A 171 3.20 -0.35 -24.26
N PHE A 172 2.31 -0.38 -25.23
CA PHE A 172 2.39 -1.32 -26.36
C PHE A 172 3.53 -1.00 -27.32
N ASP A 173 4.06 0.22 -27.33
CA ASP A 173 5.20 0.59 -28.17
C ASP A 173 6.49 -0.04 -27.64
N ARG A 174 6.53 -0.36 -26.36
CA ARG A 174 7.65 -1.03 -25.69
C ARG A 174 7.42 -2.52 -25.43
N TYR A 175 6.28 -3.08 -25.85
CA TYR A 175 5.96 -4.49 -25.64
C TYR A 175 5.76 -5.21 -26.98
N PRO A 176 6.31 -6.43 -27.17
CA PRO A 176 7.27 -7.08 -26.29
C PRO A 176 8.63 -6.38 -26.35
N ALA A 177 9.33 -6.30 -25.22
CA ALA A 177 10.71 -5.84 -25.21
C ALA A 177 11.54 -6.84 -26.06
N VAL A 178 11.79 -6.48 -27.31
CA VAL A 178 12.48 -7.35 -28.29
C VAL A 178 13.94 -7.58 -27.89
N ASP A 179 14.50 -6.60 -27.21
CA ASP A 179 15.82 -6.71 -26.61
C ASP A 179 15.60 -6.72 -25.07
N GLY A 180 15.47 -7.92 -24.52
CA GLY A 180 15.64 -8.09 -23.09
C GLY A 180 17.00 -7.54 -22.69
N ALA A 181 17.08 -6.23 -22.42
CA ALA A 181 18.27 -5.70 -21.81
C ALA A 181 18.56 -6.59 -20.61
N PRO A 182 19.75 -7.22 -20.55
CA PRO A 182 20.06 -8.06 -19.40
C PRO A 182 19.81 -7.22 -18.16
N PRO A 183 19.25 -7.82 -17.08
CA PRO A 183 19.01 -7.08 -15.85
C PRO A 183 20.27 -6.30 -15.54
N VAL A 184 20.14 -4.98 -15.39
CA VAL A 184 21.29 -4.10 -15.13
C VAL A 184 21.99 -4.66 -13.92
N ALA A 185 23.13 -5.30 -14.13
CA ALA A 185 23.97 -5.81 -13.07
C ALA A 185 24.50 -4.58 -12.32
N LEU A 186 23.85 -4.22 -11.21
CA LEU A 186 24.37 -3.17 -10.33
C LEU A 186 25.75 -3.62 -9.83
N ASP A 187 26.70 -2.76 -9.91
CA ASP A 187 27.99 -2.99 -9.23
C ASP A 187 27.74 -3.11 -7.70
N PRO A 188 28.64 -3.74 -6.95
CA PRO A 188 28.47 -3.97 -5.52
C PRO A 188 28.20 -2.69 -4.72
N ALA A 189 28.82 -1.57 -5.07
CA ALA A 189 28.66 -0.31 -4.38
C ALA A 189 27.27 0.31 -4.64
N ALA A 190 26.83 0.32 -5.92
CA ALA A 190 25.48 0.77 -6.28
C ALA A 190 24.40 -0.10 -5.64
N ARG A 191 24.60 -1.42 -5.59
CA ARG A 191 23.70 -2.36 -4.89
C ARG A 191 23.61 -2.05 -3.40
N GLN A 192 24.75 -1.84 -2.74
CA GLN A 192 24.79 -1.51 -1.32
C GLN A 192 24.14 -0.15 -1.03
N ALA A 193 24.39 0.85 -1.88
CA ALA A 193 23.76 2.17 -1.75
C ALA A 193 22.24 2.08 -1.92
N LEU A 194 21.75 1.32 -2.90
CA LEU A 194 20.32 1.10 -3.12
C LEU A 194 19.69 0.38 -1.91
N LEU A 195 20.32 -0.66 -1.40
CA LEU A 195 19.84 -1.39 -0.22
C LEU A 195 19.80 -0.48 1.00
N ALA A 196 20.87 0.30 1.24
CA ALA A 196 20.92 1.24 2.35
C ALA A 196 19.83 2.32 2.24
N ALA A 197 19.57 2.84 1.04
CA ALA A 197 18.49 3.80 0.81
C ALA A 197 17.12 3.17 1.05
N PHE A 198 16.88 1.97 0.53
CA PHE A 198 15.62 1.26 0.65
C PHE A 198 15.32 0.83 2.10
N THR A 199 16.32 0.40 2.85
CA THR A 199 16.18 -0.07 4.23
C THR A 199 16.44 1.02 5.27
N ALA A 200 16.67 2.27 4.87
CA ALA A 200 17.09 3.36 5.74
C ALA A 200 18.35 3.00 6.57
N GLY A 201 19.34 2.36 5.92
CA GLY A 201 20.57 1.88 6.56
C GLY A 201 20.34 0.74 7.55
N GLY A 202 19.42 -0.15 7.29
CA GLY A 202 19.05 -1.30 8.14
C GLY A 202 18.12 -0.93 9.31
N ARG A 203 17.71 0.33 9.42
CA ARG A 203 16.75 0.78 10.47
C ARG A 203 15.29 0.61 10.05
N PHE A 204 15.04 0.52 8.76
CA PHE A 204 13.72 0.48 8.11
C PHE A 204 12.87 1.72 8.38
N VAL A 205 11.93 2.03 7.52
CA VAL A 205 11.09 3.22 7.67
C VAL A 205 10.11 3.03 8.84
N ARG A 206 10.01 4.04 9.69
CA ARG A 206 9.12 4.09 10.86
C ARG A 206 8.39 5.42 10.89
N ILE A 207 7.23 5.41 11.49
CA ILE A 207 6.54 6.65 11.85
C ILE A 207 7.30 7.29 13.01
N ASP A 208 7.99 8.38 12.72
CA ASP A 208 8.75 9.17 13.68
C ASP A 208 8.03 10.50 13.95
N LYS A 209 7.34 10.59 15.08
CA LYS A 209 6.55 11.77 15.42
C LYS A 209 7.36 13.07 15.52
N PRO A 210 8.55 13.09 16.14
CA PRO A 210 9.45 14.24 16.09
C PRO A 210 9.81 14.67 14.67
N ALA A 211 10.19 13.72 13.80
CA ALA A 211 10.53 14.02 12.40
C ALA A 211 9.33 14.56 11.61
N ILE A 212 8.14 14.00 11.84
CA ILE A 212 6.88 14.50 11.25
C ILE A 212 6.61 15.94 11.70
N ALA A 213 6.75 16.22 13.00
CA ALA A 213 6.51 17.56 13.55
C ALA A 213 7.51 18.58 12.97
N ALA A 214 8.79 18.23 12.86
CA ALA A 214 9.81 19.07 12.24
C ALA A 214 9.49 19.33 10.76
N TYR A 215 9.21 18.28 10.00
CA TYR A 215 8.87 18.42 8.58
C TYR A 215 7.69 19.36 8.35
N VAL A 216 6.62 19.21 9.15
CA VAL A 216 5.41 20.06 9.03
C VAL A 216 5.69 21.51 9.49
N ALA A 217 6.60 21.70 10.45
CA ALA A 217 7.03 23.06 10.84
C ALA A 217 7.79 23.76 9.72
N ASP A 218 8.65 23.02 9.00
CA ASP A 218 9.41 23.53 7.86
C ASP A 218 8.53 23.70 6.59
N HIS A 219 7.40 22.94 6.51
CA HIS A 219 6.49 22.94 5.36
C HIS A 219 5.03 23.14 5.82
N PRO A 220 4.66 24.34 6.34
CA PRO A 220 3.33 24.60 6.94
C PRO A 220 2.18 24.40 5.95
N ALA A 221 2.40 24.67 4.66
CA ALA A 221 1.41 24.45 3.60
C ALA A 221 0.92 23.02 3.51
N VAL A 222 1.75 22.02 3.84
CA VAL A 222 1.36 20.59 3.84
C VAL A 222 0.21 20.35 4.83
N ARG A 223 0.29 20.94 6.02
CA ARG A 223 -0.76 20.84 7.04
C ARG A 223 -2.05 21.50 6.58
N GLU A 224 -1.94 22.70 5.99
CA GLU A 224 -3.10 23.47 5.51
C GLU A 224 -3.84 22.73 4.40
N GLN A 225 -3.11 22.22 3.42
CA GLN A 225 -3.66 21.47 2.30
C GLN A 225 -4.32 20.16 2.73
N LEU A 226 -3.68 19.39 3.63
CA LEU A 226 -4.26 18.15 4.17
C LEU A 226 -5.50 18.43 5.03
N ARG A 227 -5.50 19.54 5.78
CA ARG A 227 -6.68 19.96 6.55
C ARG A 227 -7.82 20.34 5.62
N ALA A 228 -7.57 21.17 4.60
CA ALA A 228 -8.58 21.58 3.63
C ALA A 228 -9.22 20.35 2.96
N LEU A 229 -8.41 19.40 2.46
CA LEU A 229 -8.91 18.16 1.88
C LEU A 229 -9.74 17.34 2.89
N ASN A 230 -9.25 17.22 4.12
CA ASN A 230 -9.95 16.45 5.15
C ASN A 230 -11.29 17.07 5.54
N ASP A 231 -11.37 18.40 5.62
CA ASP A 231 -12.60 19.12 5.95
C ASP A 231 -13.62 19.04 4.80
N LEU A 232 -13.16 19.10 3.53
CA LEU A 232 -13.99 18.85 2.35
C LEU A 232 -14.59 17.45 2.31
N LEU A 233 -13.87 16.45 2.78
CA LEU A 233 -14.29 15.05 2.75
C LEU A 233 -15.14 14.65 3.97
N ARG A 234 -15.12 15.43 5.04
CA ARG A 234 -15.84 15.15 6.30
C ARG A 234 -17.35 14.96 6.14
N PRO A 235 -18.07 15.79 5.36
CA PRO A 235 -19.52 15.63 5.18
C PRO A 235 -19.92 14.30 4.52
N TYR A 236 -18.96 13.62 3.88
CA TYR A 236 -19.20 12.40 3.11
C TYR A 236 -18.66 11.12 3.81
N ASP A 237 -18.18 11.24 5.06
CA ASP A 237 -17.52 10.17 5.81
C ASP A 237 -16.29 9.55 5.08
N LEU A 238 -15.64 10.34 4.21
CA LEU A 238 -14.41 9.98 3.49
C LEU A 238 -13.16 10.64 4.08
N HIS A 239 -13.31 11.35 5.18
CA HIS A 239 -12.20 11.97 5.89
C HIS A 239 -11.22 10.92 6.43
N PHE A 240 -10.01 11.36 6.79
CA PHE A 240 -8.96 10.49 7.27
C PHE A 240 -8.42 10.94 8.64
N GLY A 241 -7.87 9.97 9.39
CA GLY A 241 -7.32 10.20 10.72
C GLY A 241 -5.81 10.47 10.71
N TYR A 242 -5.26 10.62 11.91
CA TYR A 242 -3.84 10.92 12.14
C TYR A 242 -2.87 9.93 11.51
N ARG A 243 -3.24 8.65 11.37
CA ARG A 243 -2.39 7.64 10.72
C ARG A 243 -2.12 8.00 9.27
N VAL A 244 -3.15 8.29 8.49
CA VAL A 244 -3.01 8.67 7.08
C VAL A 244 -2.20 9.96 6.95
N PHE A 245 -2.43 10.93 7.83
CA PHE A 245 -1.63 12.15 7.90
C PHE A 245 -0.14 11.83 8.12
N ASP A 246 0.20 11.02 9.13
CA ASP A 246 1.58 10.64 9.44
C ASP A 246 2.25 9.91 8.27
N GLU A 247 1.53 9.00 7.63
CA GLU A 247 2.06 8.23 6.50
C GLU A 247 2.31 9.10 5.27
N ILE A 248 1.39 10.04 4.96
CA ILE A 248 1.59 11.01 3.88
C ILE A 248 2.82 11.88 4.19
N VAL A 249 2.91 12.47 5.37
CA VAL A 249 4.05 13.32 5.75
C VAL A 249 5.37 12.54 5.72
N THR A 250 5.36 11.30 6.20
CA THR A 250 6.54 10.42 6.12
C THR A 250 6.94 10.16 4.67
N PHE A 251 5.98 9.91 3.79
CA PHE A 251 6.23 9.73 2.36
C PHE A 251 6.85 11.00 1.74
N LEU A 252 6.29 12.17 2.01
CA LEU A 252 6.79 13.45 1.51
C LEU A 252 8.22 13.72 1.97
N HIS A 253 8.52 13.46 3.26
CA HIS A 253 9.86 13.61 3.82
C HIS A 253 10.88 12.74 3.09
N HIS A 254 10.55 11.47 2.83
CA HIS A 254 11.45 10.56 2.11
C HIS A 254 11.56 10.89 0.62
N ALA A 255 10.46 11.23 -0.05
CA ALA A 255 10.45 11.61 -1.46
C ALA A 255 11.34 12.83 -1.72
N GLY A 256 11.27 13.85 -0.84
CA GLY A 256 12.11 15.05 -0.92
C GLY A 256 13.60 14.73 -0.70
N ARG A 257 13.94 13.90 0.28
CA ARG A 257 15.33 13.51 0.55
C ARG A 257 16.03 12.81 -0.59
N HIS A 258 15.28 12.04 -1.38
CA HIS A 258 15.85 11.26 -2.49
C HIS A 258 15.72 11.95 -3.85
N GLY A 259 15.12 13.15 -3.91
CA GLY A 259 14.96 13.92 -5.15
C GLY A 259 14.13 13.20 -6.22
N LEU A 260 13.26 12.27 -5.83
CA LEU A 260 12.47 11.45 -6.75
C LEU A 260 11.30 12.21 -7.38
N TYR A 261 10.80 13.21 -6.66
CA TYR A 261 9.64 14.02 -7.05
C TYR A 261 9.85 15.48 -6.66
N SER A 262 9.23 16.40 -7.41
CA SER A 262 8.96 17.73 -6.89
C SER A 262 8.00 17.65 -5.68
N ALA A 263 7.94 18.68 -4.84
CA ALA A 263 7.07 18.69 -3.67
C ALA A 263 5.60 18.44 -4.04
N ASP A 264 5.10 19.14 -5.07
CA ASP A 264 3.72 18.99 -5.53
C ASP A 264 3.47 17.59 -6.16
N ALA A 265 4.41 17.06 -6.92
CA ALA A 265 4.28 15.72 -7.51
C ALA A 265 4.31 14.61 -6.43
N ALA A 266 5.09 14.78 -5.36
CA ALA A 266 5.08 13.87 -4.23
C ALA A 266 3.75 13.94 -3.46
N PHE A 267 3.23 15.14 -3.27
CA PHE A 267 1.96 15.36 -2.58
C PHE A 267 0.79 14.75 -3.37
N ASP A 268 0.74 15.02 -4.69
CA ASP A 268 -0.24 14.43 -5.60
C ASP A 268 -0.22 12.90 -5.56
N ALA A 269 0.97 12.30 -5.66
CA ALA A 269 1.12 10.85 -5.56
C ALA A 269 0.65 10.29 -4.21
N ALA A 270 0.96 10.97 -3.10
CA ALA A 270 0.56 10.53 -1.77
C ALA A 270 -0.97 10.56 -1.58
N VAL A 271 -1.64 11.61 -2.06
CA VAL A 271 -3.11 11.71 -2.00
C VAL A 271 -3.76 10.65 -2.89
N LEU A 272 -3.25 10.47 -4.10
CA LEU A 272 -3.72 9.43 -5.02
C LEU A 272 -3.67 8.04 -4.37
N MET A 273 -2.56 7.69 -3.73
CA MET A 273 -2.33 6.37 -3.15
C MET A 273 -3.03 6.13 -1.81
N LYS A 274 -3.33 7.19 -1.04
CA LYS A 274 -3.83 7.05 0.34
C LYS A 274 -5.27 7.50 0.54
N VAL A 275 -5.76 8.44 -0.26
CA VAL A 275 -7.09 9.02 -0.06
C VAL A 275 -8.10 8.46 -1.06
N LEU A 276 -7.78 8.49 -2.36
CA LEU A 276 -8.68 8.03 -3.41
C LEU A 276 -9.07 6.55 -3.35
N PRO A 277 -8.25 5.61 -2.87
CA PRO A 277 -8.65 4.20 -2.80
C PRO A 277 -9.90 3.91 -1.96
N LYS A 278 -10.31 4.84 -1.07
CA LYS A 278 -11.53 4.72 -0.27
C LYS A 278 -12.82 5.08 -1.03
N PHE A 279 -12.68 5.66 -2.22
CA PHE A 279 -13.81 6.10 -3.01
C PHE A 279 -14.37 4.93 -3.82
N HIS A 280 -15.49 4.38 -3.36
CA HIS A 280 -16.25 3.38 -4.07
C HIS A 280 -17.74 3.56 -3.77
N GLY A 281 -18.59 3.37 -4.77
CA GLY A 281 -20.03 3.43 -4.60
C GLY A 281 -20.79 4.02 -5.76
N SER A 282 -22.09 4.24 -5.53
CA SER A 282 -23.02 4.80 -6.51
C SER A 282 -22.83 6.30 -6.73
N ARG A 283 -23.42 6.80 -7.80
CA ARG A 283 -23.41 8.21 -8.17
C ARG A 283 -23.86 9.11 -7.01
N GLY A 284 -24.98 8.80 -6.35
CA GLY A 284 -25.50 9.60 -5.25
C GLY A 284 -24.54 9.70 -4.03
N ARG A 285 -23.64 8.75 -3.87
CA ARG A 285 -22.63 8.76 -2.80
C ARG A 285 -21.35 9.48 -3.20
N LEU A 286 -20.89 9.32 -4.43
CA LEU A 286 -19.55 9.73 -4.83
C LEU A 286 -19.48 11.02 -5.66
N GLU A 287 -20.57 11.47 -6.30
CA GLU A 287 -20.53 12.64 -7.17
C GLU A 287 -20.04 13.88 -6.41
N ALA A 288 -20.65 14.21 -5.27
CA ALA A 288 -20.28 15.38 -4.49
C ALA A 288 -18.84 15.33 -3.95
N PRO A 289 -18.37 14.24 -3.29
CA PRO A 289 -16.99 14.19 -2.83
C PRO A 289 -15.95 14.18 -3.98
N LEU A 290 -16.24 13.61 -5.14
CA LEU A 290 -15.34 13.68 -6.30
C LEU A 290 -15.24 15.11 -6.86
N LYS A 291 -16.36 15.85 -6.91
CA LYS A 291 -16.35 17.28 -7.24
C LYS A 291 -15.48 18.07 -6.26
N ALA A 292 -15.60 17.81 -4.97
CA ALA A 292 -14.80 18.44 -3.94
C ALA A 292 -13.29 18.15 -4.11
N VAL A 293 -12.93 16.90 -4.40
CA VAL A 293 -11.53 16.51 -4.69
C VAL A 293 -11.01 17.21 -5.94
N LEU A 294 -11.81 17.31 -7.01
CA LEU A 294 -11.41 18.01 -8.22
C LEU A 294 -11.18 19.51 -7.97
N ALA A 295 -12.08 20.17 -7.22
CA ALA A 295 -11.92 21.55 -6.83
C ALA A 295 -10.65 21.79 -5.99
N TRP A 296 -10.37 20.88 -5.06
CA TRP A 296 -9.14 20.88 -4.27
C TRP A 296 -7.89 20.64 -5.13
N CYS A 297 -7.97 19.80 -6.16
CA CYS A 297 -6.85 19.58 -7.08
C CYS A 297 -6.50 20.81 -7.92
N VAL A 298 -7.45 21.72 -8.15
CA VAL A 298 -7.19 23.03 -8.81
C VAL A 298 -6.48 23.95 -7.84
N ASP A 299 -7.07 24.19 -6.67
CA ASP A 299 -6.47 25.00 -5.60
C ASP A 299 -6.67 24.28 -4.24
N PRO A 300 -5.59 23.79 -3.62
CA PRO A 300 -5.69 23.05 -2.37
C PRO A 300 -5.94 23.90 -1.13
N VAL A 301 -5.81 25.21 -1.21
CA VAL A 301 -6.04 26.14 -0.09
C VAL A 301 -7.38 26.83 -0.22
N ALA A 302 -7.74 27.25 -1.44
CA ALA A 302 -9.01 27.88 -1.78
C ALA A 302 -9.72 27.05 -2.89
N PRO A 303 -10.37 25.92 -2.55
CA PRO A 303 -10.92 25.00 -3.54
C PRO A 303 -11.84 25.69 -4.55
N ALA A 304 -11.59 25.44 -5.82
CA ALA A 304 -12.29 26.09 -6.94
C ALA A 304 -13.67 25.43 -7.19
N GLU A 305 -14.53 25.42 -6.17
CA GLU A 305 -15.84 24.73 -6.21
C GLU A 305 -16.74 25.28 -7.31
N ALA A 306 -16.74 26.58 -7.53
CA ALA A 306 -17.57 27.21 -8.58
C ALA A 306 -17.16 26.76 -9.98
N ALA A 307 -15.85 26.75 -10.29
CA ALA A 307 -15.34 26.31 -11.58
C ALA A 307 -15.68 24.86 -11.89
N VAL A 308 -15.56 23.99 -10.87
CA VAL A 308 -15.93 22.58 -11.01
C VAL A 308 -17.45 22.44 -11.11
N ALA A 309 -18.22 23.16 -10.31
CA ALA A 309 -19.69 23.13 -10.38
C ALA A 309 -20.21 23.59 -11.75
N ASP A 310 -19.63 24.64 -12.33
CA ASP A 310 -20.00 25.13 -13.67
C ASP A 310 -19.70 24.08 -14.74
N ALA A 311 -18.57 23.38 -14.64
CA ALA A 311 -18.23 22.27 -15.53
C ALA A 311 -19.29 21.14 -15.51
N PHE A 312 -20.02 20.95 -14.42
CA PHE A 312 -21.07 19.94 -14.30
C PHE A 312 -22.46 20.43 -14.71
N ARG A 313 -22.69 21.73 -14.86
CA ARG A 313 -24.03 22.28 -15.24
C ARG A 313 -24.36 22.05 -16.71
N GLU A 314 -23.34 21.95 -17.56
CA GLU A 314 -23.49 21.91 -19.02
C GLU A 314 -23.43 20.49 -19.58
N LEU A 315 -23.53 19.43 -18.72
CA LEU A 315 -23.11 18.08 -19.10
C LEU A 315 -24.28 17.11 -19.12
N ASP A 316 -24.57 16.57 -20.30
CA ASP A 316 -25.56 15.49 -20.52
C ASP A 316 -24.91 14.09 -20.60
N THR A 317 -23.63 13.98 -20.95
CA THR A 317 -22.93 12.70 -21.14
C THR A 317 -21.60 12.63 -20.38
N GLY A 318 -21.11 11.39 -20.16
CA GLY A 318 -19.82 11.17 -19.50
C GLY A 318 -18.62 11.75 -20.27
N ASP A 319 -18.70 11.78 -21.60
CA ASP A 319 -17.61 12.29 -22.46
C ASP A 319 -17.50 13.82 -22.39
N ASP A 320 -18.64 14.52 -22.33
CA ASP A 320 -18.68 15.98 -22.14
C ASP A 320 -18.06 16.38 -20.79
N VAL A 321 -18.34 15.60 -19.74
CA VAL A 321 -17.72 15.76 -18.42
C VAL A 321 -16.20 15.68 -18.52
N MET A 322 -15.69 14.67 -19.21
CA MET A 322 -14.24 14.46 -19.34
C MET A 322 -13.56 15.59 -20.11
N GLN A 323 -14.21 16.10 -21.17
CA GLN A 323 -13.68 17.19 -21.97
C GLN A 323 -13.65 18.51 -21.15
N THR A 324 -14.76 18.86 -20.51
CA THR A 324 -14.87 20.12 -19.77
C THR A 324 -13.96 20.14 -18.54
N LEU A 325 -13.94 19.07 -17.74
CA LEU A 325 -13.01 18.93 -16.62
C LEU A 325 -11.54 18.81 -17.10
N GLY A 326 -11.31 18.37 -18.34
CA GLY A 326 -9.98 18.31 -18.94
C GLY A 326 -9.35 19.66 -19.22
N ASN A 327 -10.18 20.70 -19.39
CA ASN A 327 -9.74 22.07 -19.67
C ASN A 327 -9.30 22.84 -18.41
N LEU A 328 -9.57 22.30 -17.21
CA LEU A 328 -9.12 22.92 -15.96
C LEU A 328 -7.61 22.66 -15.74
N GLU A 329 -6.92 23.66 -15.27
CA GLU A 329 -5.54 23.54 -14.84
C GLU A 329 -5.48 23.01 -13.42
N TYR A 330 -4.84 21.85 -13.23
CA TYR A 330 -4.75 21.18 -11.94
C TYR A 330 -3.34 21.25 -11.37
N ARG A 331 -3.22 21.71 -10.13
CA ARG A 331 -1.99 21.63 -9.36
C ARG A 331 -1.63 20.17 -9.05
N TYR A 332 -2.65 19.31 -8.86
CA TYR A 332 -2.50 17.88 -8.60
C TYR A 332 -3.10 17.04 -9.75
N PRO A 333 -2.38 16.94 -10.89
CA PRO A 333 -2.93 16.40 -12.13
C PRO A 333 -3.18 14.88 -12.09
N ARG A 334 -2.41 14.11 -11.32
CA ARG A 334 -2.61 12.64 -11.22
C ARG A 334 -3.87 12.29 -10.44
N THR A 335 -4.05 12.91 -9.27
CA THR A 335 -5.27 12.77 -8.46
C THR A 335 -6.49 13.26 -9.25
N ALA A 336 -6.39 14.39 -9.94
CA ALA A 336 -7.46 14.93 -10.77
C ALA A 336 -7.79 13.99 -11.94
N ALA A 337 -6.80 13.44 -12.64
CA ALA A 337 -7.01 12.50 -13.75
C ALA A 337 -7.79 11.27 -13.27
N ARG A 338 -7.43 10.73 -12.10
CA ARG A 338 -8.12 9.58 -11.53
C ARG A 338 -9.54 9.93 -11.08
N ALA A 339 -9.72 11.05 -10.39
CA ALA A 339 -11.04 11.52 -9.97
C ALA A 339 -11.96 11.76 -11.18
N ARG A 340 -11.46 12.33 -12.28
CA ARG A 340 -12.23 12.49 -13.53
C ARG A 340 -12.68 11.16 -14.13
N ARG A 341 -11.80 10.14 -14.19
CA ARG A 341 -12.18 8.80 -14.65
C ARG A 341 -13.31 8.21 -13.78
N MET A 342 -13.23 8.41 -12.46
CA MET A 342 -14.30 7.97 -11.55
C MET A 342 -15.61 8.73 -11.80
N VAL A 343 -15.55 10.04 -12.06
CA VAL A 343 -16.74 10.82 -12.45
C VAL A 343 -17.32 10.30 -13.76
N TRP A 344 -16.50 10.03 -14.76
CA TRP A 344 -16.95 9.42 -16.01
C TRP A 344 -17.67 8.08 -15.77
N ALA A 345 -17.10 7.20 -14.96
CA ALA A 345 -17.72 5.92 -14.61
C ALA A 345 -19.07 6.11 -13.90
N LEU A 346 -19.18 7.12 -13.02
CA LEU A 346 -20.47 7.45 -12.38
C LEU A 346 -21.52 7.92 -13.39
N CYS A 347 -21.13 8.73 -14.37
CA CYS A 347 -22.06 9.23 -15.40
C CYS A 347 -22.49 8.11 -16.35
N THR A 348 -21.56 7.22 -16.70
CA THR A 348 -21.78 6.17 -17.70
C THR A 348 -22.41 4.90 -17.10
N HIS A 349 -21.94 4.48 -15.92
CA HIS A 349 -22.31 3.20 -15.31
C HIS A 349 -23.11 3.36 -13.99
N GLY A 350 -23.25 4.58 -13.47
CA GLY A 350 -23.91 4.84 -12.19
C GLY A 350 -23.12 4.43 -10.96
N PHE A 351 -21.92 3.87 -11.13
CA PHE A 351 -21.04 3.36 -10.07
C PHE A 351 -19.59 3.66 -10.42
N ALA A 352 -18.77 3.92 -9.40
CA ALA A 352 -17.32 4.03 -9.54
C ALA A 352 -16.59 3.40 -8.36
N ALA A 353 -15.40 2.89 -8.64
CA ALA A 353 -14.44 2.40 -7.65
C ALA A 353 -13.04 2.86 -8.03
N PHE A 354 -12.14 2.89 -7.06
CA PHE A 354 -10.72 2.99 -7.30
C PHE A 354 -10.21 1.60 -7.67
N GLY A 355 -9.60 1.45 -8.84
CA GLY A 355 -9.16 0.18 -9.42
C GLY A 355 -9.90 -0.13 -10.69
#